data_b692512253368638cd30ace78aaba3f6
#
_entry.id   b692512253368638cd30ace78aaba3f6
#
_cell.length_a   1.000
_cell.length_b   1.000
_cell.length_c   1.000
_cell.angle_alpha   90.00
_cell.angle_beta   90.00
_cell.angle_gamma   90.00
#
_symmetry.space_group_name_H-M   'P 1'
#
loop_
_entity.id
_entity.type
_entity.pdbx_description
1 polymer ?
#
loop_
_entity_poly.entity_id
_entity_poly.type
_entity_poly.pdbx_seq_one_letter_code
_entity_poly.pdbx_strand_id
1 'polypeptide(L)' 'MADKEVKAFLKEAREQIKNKDFKSALKECKKVLNKDKNNYMALVFCGLCLSELDQPDQALQVNF' A
#
# COMPACT_ATOMS: atom_id res chain seq x y z
N MET A 1 -0.70 -19.27 -12.16
CA MET A 1 0.19 -18.90 -11.07
C MET A 1 -0.14 -17.55 -10.53
N ALA A 2 -0.06 -17.42 -9.25
CA ALA A 2 -0.39 -16.16 -8.57
C ALA A 2 0.54 -15.03 -8.95
N ASP A 3 1.70 -15.35 -9.50
CA ASP A 3 2.72 -14.35 -9.77
C ASP A 3 2.26 -13.23 -10.70
N LYS A 4 1.51 -13.58 -11.73
CA LYS A 4 1.06 -12.56 -12.67
C LYS A 4 0.08 -11.61 -12.03
N GLU A 5 -0.83 -12.14 -11.24
CA GLU A 5 -1.80 -11.30 -10.54
C GLU A 5 -1.12 -10.45 -9.48
N VAL A 6 -0.20 -11.07 -8.76
CA VAL A 6 0.55 -10.34 -7.74
C VAL A 6 1.31 -9.19 -8.35
N LYS A 7 2.00 -9.45 -9.48
CA LYS A 7 2.73 -8.38 -10.15
C LYS A 7 1.82 -7.28 -10.63
N ALA A 8 0.66 -7.65 -11.15
CA ALA A 8 -0.30 -6.66 -11.64
C ALA A 8 -0.79 -5.79 -10.48
N PHE A 9 -1.12 -6.41 -9.36
CA PHE A 9 -1.57 -5.66 -8.20
C PHE A 9 -0.46 -4.75 -7.67
N LEU A 10 0.76 -5.24 -7.64
CA LEU A 10 1.89 -4.43 -7.17
C LEU A 10 2.15 -3.25 -8.09
N LYS A 11 2.05 -3.46 -9.39
CA LYS A 11 2.21 -2.39 -10.34
C LYS A 11 1.14 -1.32 -10.14
N GLU A 12 -0.09 -1.77 -9.97
CA GLU A 12 -1.20 -0.87 -9.75
C GLU A 12 -1.00 -0.08 -8.45
N ALA A 13 -0.60 -0.78 -7.41
CA ALA A 13 -0.34 -0.13 -6.13
C ALA A 13 0.74 0.93 -6.27
N ARG A 14 1.79 0.61 -7.01
CA ARG A 14 2.88 1.55 -7.22
C ARG A 14 2.41 2.82 -7.91
N GLU A 15 1.58 2.65 -8.94
CA GLU A 15 1.04 3.79 -9.66
C GLU A 15 0.15 4.63 -8.76
N GLN A 16 -0.64 3.98 -7.95
CA GLN A 16 -1.53 4.68 -7.03
C GLN A 16 -0.72 5.45 -6.00
N ILE A 17 0.37 4.87 -5.53
CA ILE A 17 1.27 5.57 -4.60
C ILE A 17 1.86 6.80 -5.25
N LYS A 18 2.24 6.70 -6.51
CA LYS A 18 2.76 7.86 -7.24
C LYS A 18 1.74 8.98 -7.30
N ASN A 19 0.47 8.60 -7.43
CA ASN A 19 -0.62 9.57 -7.50
C ASN A 19 -1.09 9.98 -6.11
N LYS A 20 -0.42 9.50 -5.08
CA LYS A 20 -0.78 9.77 -3.69
C LYS A 20 -2.15 9.21 -3.31
N ASP A 21 -2.59 8.21 -4.05
CA ASP A 21 -3.84 7.52 -3.75
C ASP A 21 -3.54 6.33 -2.85
N PHE A 22 -3.20 6.64 -1.63
CA PHE A 22 -2.69 5.63 -0.71
C PHE A 22 -3.77 4.64 -0.28
N LYS A 23 -5.01 5.09 -0.23
CA LYS A 23 -6.10 4.19 0.14
C LYS A 23 -6.27 3.08 -0.87
N SER A 24 -6.27 3.43 -2.15
CA SER A 24 -6.39 2.45 -3.22
C SER A 24 -5.18 1.53 -3.26
N ALA A 25 -4.00 2.12 -3.09
CA ALA A 25 -2.77 1.34 -3.07
C ALA A 25 -2.81 0.32 -1.92
N LEU A 26 -3.30 0.74 -0.78
CA LEU A 26 -3.42 -0.15 0.36
C LEU A 26 -4.33 -1.34 0.06
N LYS A 27 -5.42 -1.09 -0.64
CA LYS A 27 -6.33 -2.15 -1.03
C LYS A 27 -5.64 -3.16 -1.94
N GLU A 28 -4.85 -2.66 -2.89
CA GLU A 28 -4.12 -3.55 -3.79
C GLU A 28 -3.10 -4.39 -3.02
N CYS A 29 -2.43 -3.76 -2.07
CA CYS A 29 -1.45 -4.48 -1.26
C CYS A 29 -2.12 -5.58 -0.44
N LYS A 30 -3.29 -5.31 0.09
CA LYS A 30 -4.02 -6.31 0.84
C LYS A 30 -4.41 -7.49 -0.03
N LYS A 31 -4.77 -7.23 -1.28
CA LYS A 31 -5.07 -8.31 -2.22
C LYS A 31 -3.84 -9.18 -2.45
N VAL A 32 -2.69 -8.56 -2.59
CA VAL A 32 -1.44 -9.31 -2.76
C VAL A 32 -1.16 -10.15 -1.53
N LEU A 33 -1.28 -9.56 -0.36
CA LEU A 33 -1.00 -10.27 0.88
C LEU A 33 -1.99 -11.39 1.12
N ASN A 34 -3.17 -11.29 0.58
CA ASN A 34 -4.16 -12.35 0.66
C ASN A 34 -3.70 -13.58 -0.12
N LYS A 35 -2.99 -13.36 -1.21
CA LYS A 35 -2.48 -14.45 -2.04
C LYS A 35 -1.09 -14.88 -1.61
N ASP A 36 -0.28 -13.96 -1.14
CA ASP A 36 1.11 -14.20 -0.79
C ASP A 36 1.43 -13.41 0.46
N LYS A 37 1.23 -14.04 1.61
CA LYS A 37 1.37 -13.37 2.91
C LYS A 37 2.77 -12.82 3.16
N ASN A 38 3.75 -13.42 2.53
CA ASN A 38 5.14 -13.04 2.74
C ASN A 38 5.70 -12.18 1.63
N ASN A 39 4.82 -11.60 0.83
CA ASN A 39 5.28 -10.77 -0.28
C ASN A 39 5.94 -9.51 0.28
N TYR A 40 7.24 -9.40 0.08
CA TYR A 40 8.02 -8.30 0.62
C TYR A 40 7.55 -6.95 0.08
N MET A 41 7.35 -6.88 -1.23
CA MET A 41 6.96 -5.61 -1.86
C MET A 41 5.60 -5.14 -1.34
N ALA A 42 4.67 -6.07 -1.19
CA ALA A 42 3.35 -5.71 -0.67
C ALA A 42 3.46 -5.20 0.76
N LEU A 43 4.30 -5.83 1.56
CA LEU A 43 4.52 -5.38 2.93
C LEU A 43 5.11 -3.99 2.97
N VAL A 44 6.08 -3.72 2.10
CA VAL A 44 6.70 -2.40 2.02
C VAL A 44 5.68 -1.36 1.60
N PHE A 45 4.94 -1.64 0.54
CA PHE A 45 3.92 -0.70 0.06
C PHE A 45 2.84 -0.47 1.10
N CYS A 46 2.43 -1.54 1.76
CA CYS A 46 1.41 -1.43 2.80
C CYS A 46 1.90 -0.52 3.92
N GLY A 47 3.12 -0.74 4.38
CA GLY A 47 3.70 0.10 5.41
C GLY A 47 3.80 1.55 4.99
N LEU A 48 4.22 1.77 3.74
CA LEU A 48 4.32 3.12 3.21
C LEU A 48 2.95 3.80 3.17
N CYS A 49 1.95 3.09 2.68
CA CYS A 49 0.61 3.65 2.58
C CYS A 49 0.06 3.99 3.95
N LEU A 50 0.23 3.10 4.91
CA LEU A 50 -0.24 3.34 6.26
C LEU A 50 0.46 4.55 6.87
N SER A 51 1.74 4.66 6.64
CA SER A 51 2.52 5.78 7.14
C SER A 51 2.01 7.10 6.56
N GLU A 52 1.76 7.11 5.26
CA GLU A 52 1.30 8.33 4.60
C GLU A 52 -0.11 8.70 5.02
N LEU A 53 -0.97 7.72 5.17
CA LEU A 53 -2.34 7.98 5.58
C LEU A 53 -2.41 8.47 7.02
N ASP A 54 -1.48 8.02 7.83
CA ASP A 54 -1.46 8.35 9.24
C ASP A 54 -0.78 9.68 9.53
N GLN A 55 0.22 10.02 8.75
CA GLN A 55 1.01 11.22 8.98
C GLN A 55 0.19 12.51 9.07
N PRO A 56 -0.70 12.77 8.14
CA PRO A 56 -1.45 14.02 8.18
C PRO A 56 -2.25 14.16 9.47
N ASP A 57 -2.84 13.06 9.89
CA ASP A 57 -3.61 13.09 11.11
C ASP A 57 -2.74 13.33 12.31
N GLN A 58 -1.58 12.71 12.32
CA GLN A 58 -0.63 12.89 13.40
C GLN A 58 -0.14 14.33 13.45
N ALA A 59 0.13 14.89 12.29
CA ALA A 59 0.59 16.26 12.24
C ALA A 59 -0.45 17.20 12.82
N LEU A 60 -1.70 16.95 12.50
CA LEU A 60 -2.77 17.78 13.05
C LEU A 60 -2.89 17.62 14.55
N GLN A 61 -2.75 16.39 15.02
CA GLN A 61 -2.86 16.12 16.44
C GLN A 61 -1.71 16.68 17.20
N VAL A 62 -0.54 16.61 16.63
CA VAL A 62 0.66 17.09 17.28
C VAL A 62 0.59 18.60 17.48
N ASN A 63 -0.11 19.27 16.62
CA ASN A 63 -0.22 20.71 16.70
C ASN A 63 -1.03 21.18 17.89
N PHE A 64 -1.65 20.26 18.55
CA PHE A 64 -2.39 20.62 19.75
C PHE A 64 -1.53 20.50 20.96
#